data_8725b8944cdb2ad7290454237aedb170
#
_entry.id   8725b8944cdb2ad7290454237aedb170
#
_cell.length_a   1.000
_cell.length_b   1.000
_cell.length_c   1.000
_cell.angle_alpha   90.00
_cell.angle_beta   90.00
_cell.angle_gamma   90.00
#
_symmetry.space_group_name_H-M   'P 1'
#
loop_
_entity.id
_entity.type
_entity.pdbx_description
1 polymer ?
#
loop_
_entity_poly.entity_id
_entity_poly.type
_entity_poly.pdbx_seq_one_letter_code
_entity_poly.pdbx_strand_id
1 'polypeptide(L)'
;PLLANIVLNELDWWIHSQWAGIPIHNPSPSEIWRTGPDGMLYRPGGNTKLQRCNLKHVYIVRYADDFKVFCRNYNAAKRLKIAVERWLLERLHLETSPEKSKITNLEESYSEILGIKFKLIPKGQKWAIKSHMTDKAIKNQQKALKSLMVQACHDYGNPSVQHIFVNRYNQAVVGIHEYYSMATMVNEDMH
;
A
#
# COMPACT_ATOMS: atom_id res chain seq x y z
N PRO A 1 -6.61 8.46 -14.43
CA PRO A 1 -6.82 7.81 -13.11
C PRO A 1 -8.29 7.52 -12.82
N LEU A 2 -9.23 8.45 -13.10
CA LEU A 2 -10.64 8.28 -12.79
C LEU A 2 -11.26 7.08 -13.52
N LEU A 3 -11.07 6.96 -14.82
CA LEU A 3 -11.59 5.84 -15.62
C LEU A 3 -11.04 4.49 -15.14
N ALA A 4 -9.74 4.42 -14.84
CA ALA A 4 -9.14 3.21 -14.28
C ALA A 4 -9.79 2.82 -12.95
N ASN A 5 -10.11 3.79 -12.10
CA ASN A 5 -10.80 3.53 -10.84
C ASN A 5 -12.23 3.03 -11.02
N ILE A 6 -12.96 3.55 -11.99
CA ILE A 6 -14.33 3.09 -12.31
C ILE A 6 -14.28 1.65 -12.82
N VAL A 7 -13.44 1.36 -13.80
CA VAL A 7 -13.35 0.04 -14.43
C VAL A 7 -12.83 -1.01 -13.45
N LEU A 8 -11.75 -0.73 -12.72
CA LEU A 8 -11.16 -1.69 -11.79
C LEU A 8 -11.91 -1.81 -10.45
N ASN A 9 -12.91 -0.98 -10.19
CA ASN A 9 -13.79 -1.16 -9.04
C ASN A 9 -14.52 -2.52 -9.06
N GLU A 10 -14.81 -3.06 -10.24
CA GLU A 10 -15.36 -4.41 -10.37
C GLU A 10 -14.40 -5.48 -9.86
N LEU A 11 -13.08 -5.30 -10.08
CA LEU A 11 -12.06 -6.20 -9.54
C LEU A 11 -12.02 -6.15 -8.00
N ASP A 12 -12.12 -4.94 -7.43
CA ASP A 12 -12.14 -4.77 -5.98
C ASP A 12 -13.33 -5.52 -5.35
N TRP A 13 -14.53 -5.34 -5.91
CA TRP A 13 -15.73 -6.05 -5.47
C TRP A 13 -15.64 -7.55 -5.68
N TRP A 14 -15.10 -7.99 -6.80
CA TRP A 14 -14.94 -9.41 -7.06
C TRP A 14 -14.00 -10.07 -6.05
N ILE A 15 -12.84 -9.47 -5.76
CA ILE A 15 -11.90 -9.99 -4.75
C ILE A 15 -12.53 -9.92 -3.35
N HIS A 16 -13.20 -8.82 -3.01
CA HIS A 16 -13.89 -8.66 -1.74
C HIS A 16 -14.94 -9.76 -1.52
N SER A 17 -15.71 -10.09 -2.54
CA SER A 17 -16.74 -11.13 -2.48
C SER A 17 -16.19 -12.54 -2.26
N GLN A 18 -14.92 -12.79 -2.58
CA GLN A 18 -14.31 -14.12 -2.43
C GLN A 18 -14.05 -14.49 -0.95
N TRP A 19 -13.91 -13.51 -0.06
CA TRP A 19 -13.66 -13.75 1.34
C TRP A 19 -14.23 -12.68 2.28
N ALA A 20 -13.83 -11.43 2.16
CA ALA A 20 -14.18 -10.38 3.11
C ALA A 20 -15.67 -10.04 3.10
N GLY A 21 -16.32 -10.12 1.94
CA GLY A 21 -17.75 -9.87 1.75
C GLY A 21 -18.67 -11.07 2.02
N ILE A 22 -18.13 -12.24 2.38
CA ILE A 22 -18.96 -13.41 2.63
C ILE A 22 -19.79 -13.19 3.91
N PRO A 23 -21.13 -13.29 3.83
CA PRO A 23 -21.98 -13.14 5.00
C PRO A 23 -21.74 -14.28 5.99
N ILE A 24 -21.55 -13.92 7.25
CA ILE A 24 -21.43 -14.91 8.34
C ILE A 24 -22.84 -15.32 8.76
N HIS A 25 -23.16 -16.59 8.57
CA HIS A 25 -24.42 -17.15 9.02
C HIS A 25 -24.35 -17.31 10.55
N ASN A 26 -25.35 -16.80 11.30
CA ASN A 26 -25.42 -16.79 12.76
C ASN A 26 -24.16 -16.17 13.42
N PRO A 27 -23.95 -14.86 13.31
CA PRO A 27 -22.83 -14.22 13.98
C PRO A 27 -22.94 -14.36 15.49
N SER A 28 -21.83 -14.68 16.16
CA SER A 28 -21.79 -14.65 17.62
C SER A 28 -21.90 -13.20 18.13
N PRO A 29 -22.28 -12.95 19.40
CA PRO A 29 -22.37 -11.59 19.96
C PRO A 29 -21.10 -10.78 19.81
N SER A 30 -19.91 -11.42 19.78
CA SER A 30 -18.61 -10.81 19.54
C SER A 30 -18.35 -10.44 18.06
N GLU A 31 -19.19 -10.89 17.14
CA GLU A 31 -19.10 -10.64 15.71
C GLU A 31 -20.13 -9.62 15.21
N ILE A 32 -20.97 -9.09 16.11
CA ILE A 32 -21.94 -8.05 15.80
C ILE A 32 -21.22 -6.70 15.76
N TRP A 33 -21.56 -5.89 14.77
CA TRP A 33 -21.06 -4.52 14.67
C TRP A 33 -21.43 -3.69 15.91
N ARG A 34 -20.48 -2.99 16.47
CA ARG A 34 -20.64 -2.09 17.62
C ARG A 34 -20.15 -0.70 17.25
N THR A 35 -20.75 0.31 17.85
CA THR A 35 -20.28 1.69 17.74
C THR A 35 -19.22 1.94 18.82
N GLY A 36 -18.04 2.41 18.41
CA GLY A 36 -16.97 2.82 19.33
C GLY A 36 -17.27 4.16 20.01
N PRO A 37 -16.47 4.55 21.00
CA PRO A 37 -16.57 5.85 21.66
C PRO A 37 -16.39 7.04 20.70
N ASP A 38 -15.68 6.81 19.59
CA ASP A 38 -15.44 7.73 18.48
C ASP A 38 -16.60 7.79 17.47
N GLY A 39 -17.68 7.06 17.70
CA GLY A 39 -18.81 6.94 16.78
C GLY A 39 -18.57 6.01 15.59
N MET A 40 -17.37 5.43 15.45
CA MET A 40 -17.07 4.51 14.36
C MET A 40 -17.62 3.10 14.62
N LEU A 41 -18.14 2.48 13.56
CA LEU A 41 -18.58 1.09 13.61
C LEU A 41 -17.37 0.16 13.54
N TYR A 42 -17.25 -0.71 14.54
CA TYR A 42 -16.23 -1.76 14.55
C TYR A 42 -16.86 -3.11 14.85
N ARG A 43 -16.15 -4.18 14.50
CA ARG A 43 -16.61 -5.55 14.65
C ARG A 43 -15.62 -6.35 15.51
N PRO A 44 -15.81 -6.38 16.84
CA PRO A 44 -14.90 -7.12 17.72
C PRO A 44 -14.89 -8.61 17.33
N GLY A 45 -13.70 -9.16 17.07
CA GLY A 45 -13.55 -10.56 16.69
C GLY A 45 -14.16 -10.95 15.35
N GLY A 46 -14.58 -9.99 14.54
CA GLY A 46 -15.41 -10.18 13.35
C GLY A 46 -14.83 -11.10 12.26
N ASN A 47 -13.53 -11.33 12.27
CA ASN A 47 -12.89 -12.23 11.30
C ASN A 47 -12.54 -13.60 11.88
N THR A 48 -12.87 -13.89 13.15
CA THR A 48 -12.43 -15.12 13.79
C THR A 48 -13.01 -16.38 13.13
N LYS A 49 -14.29 -16.35 12.75
CA LYS A 49 -14.91 -17.47 12.01
C LYS A 49 -14.39 -17.59 10.59
N LEU A 50 -14.22 -16.45 9.90
CA LEU A 50 -13.63 -16.42 8.56
C LEU A 50 -12.17 -16.90 8.58
N GLN A 51 -11.41 -16.58 9.62
CA GLN A 51 -10.03 -17.06 9.79
C GLN A 51 -9.94 -18.56 10.04
N ARG A 52 -10.96 -19.17 10.64
CA ARG A 52 -11.03 -20.60 10.94
C ARG A 52 -11.66 -21.42 9.80
N CYS A 53 -12.30 -20.77 8.83
CA CYS A 53 -12.87 -21.49 7.70
C CYS A 53 -11.79 -21.82 6.66
N ASN A 54 -12.07 -22.82 5.82
CA ASN A 54 -11.18 -23.23 4.72
C ASN A 54 -11.24 -22.27 3.51
N LEU A 55 -11.88 -21.11 3.66
CA LEU A 55 -11.95 -20.09 2.63
C LEU A 55 -10.58 -19.42 2.45
N LYS A 56 -10.33 -18.98 1.24
CA LYS A 56 -9.07 -18.26 0.91
C LYS A 56 -9.08 -16.87 1.54
N HIS A 57 -8.12 -16.60 2.41
CA HIS A 57 -7.91 -15.27 2.95
C HIS A 57 -7.25 -14.42 1.87
N VAL A 58 -7.98 -13.43 1.35
CA VAL A 58 -7.54 -12.57 0.25
C VAL A 58 -7.89 -11.13 0.56
N TYR A 59 -6.90 -10.25 0.43
CA TYR A 59 -7.09 -8.81 0.54
C TYR A 59 -6.46 -8.12 -0.67
N ILE A 60 -7.13 -7.10 -1.17
CA ILE A 60 -6.60 -6.24 -2.22
C ILE A 60 -6.33 -4.85 -1.66
N VAL A 61 -5.21 -4.27 -2.07
CA VAL A 61 -4.90 -2.85 -1.94
C VAL A 61 -4.59 -2.34 -3.32
N ARG A 62 -5.30 -1.33 -3.78
CA ARG A 62 -5.18 -0.78 -5.12
C ARG A 62 -5.03 0.74 -5.09
N TYR A 63 -4.18 1.23 -5.96
CA TYR A 63 -4.04 2.65 -6.26
C TYR A 63 -4.00 2.82 -7.79
N ALA A 64 -5.09 3.34 -8.34
CA ALA A 64 -5.30 3.42 -9.79
C ALA A 64 -5.18 2.04 -10.47
N ASP A 65 -4.18 1.84 -11.30
CA ASP A 65 -3.85 0.60 -12.02
C ASP A 65 -2.87 -0.31 -11.24
N ASP A 66 -2.15 0.24 -10.27
CA ASP A 66 -1.28 -0.56 -9.40
C ASP A 66 -2.08 -1.23 -8.28
N PHE A 67 -1.99 -2.55 -8.15
CA PHE A 67 -2.62 -3.27 -7.06
C PHE A 67 -1.75 -4.38 -6.48
N LYS A 68 -1.99 -4.68 -5.22
CA LYS A 68 -1.39 -5.80 -4.49
C LYS A 68 -2.48 -6.68 -3.91
N VAL A 69 -2.34 -7.98 -4.10
CA VAL A 69 -3.25 -8.96 -3.53
C VAL A 69 -2.49 -9.80 -2.51
N PHE A 70 -2.97 -9.76 -1.27
CA PHE A 70 -2.35 -10.47 -0.15
C PHE A 70 -3.05 -11.79 0.09
N CYS A 71 -2.26 -12.85 0.22
CA CYS A 71 -2.72 -14.21 0.47
C CYS A 71 -1.94 -14.85 1.61
N ARG A 72 -2.52 -15.86 2.23
CA ARG A 72 -1.92 -16.55 3.38
C ARG A 72 -0.70 -17.42 3.01
N ASN A 73 -0.67 -18.02 1.82
CA ASN A 73 0.38 -18.92 1.41
C ASN A 73 0.63 -18.88 -0.10
N TYR A 74 1.78 -19.42 -0.51
CA TYR A 74 2.24 -19.44 -1.89
C TYR A 74 1.27 -20.12 -2.86
N ASN A 75 0.70 -21.28 -2.47
CA ASN A 75 -0.24 -22.00 -3.33
C ASN A 75 -1.53 -21.22 -3.58
N ALA A 76 -2.02 -20.51 -2.56
CA ALA A 76 -3.16 -19.59 -2.73
C ALA A 76 -2.81 -18.43 -3.65
N ALA A 77 -1.62 -17.82 -3.47
CA ALA A 77 -1.15 -16.72 -4.32
C ALA A 77 -1.02 -17.15 -5.79
N LYS A 78 -0.47 -18.34 -6.06
CA LYS A 78 -0.34 -18.88 -7.42
C LYS A 78 -1.71 -19.08 -8.10
N ARG A 79 -2.65 -19.69 -7.39
CA ARG A 79 -4.01 -19.89 -7.93
C ARG A 79 -4.74 -18.57 -8.15
N LEU A 80 -4.58 -17.64 -7.22
CA LEU A 80 -5.23 -16.34 -7.29
C LEU A 80 -4.65 -15.49 -8.41
N LYS A 81 -3.32 -15.52 -8.62
CA LYS A 81 -2.70 -14.84 -9.77
C LYS A 81 -3.36 -15.27 -11.08
N ILE A 82 -3.46 -16.58 -11.33
CA ILE A 82 -4.12 -17.13 -12.53
C ILE A 82 -5.58 -16.68 -12.60
N ALA A 83 -6.30 -16.74 -11.48
CA ALA A 83 -7.71 -16.35 -11.44
C ALA A 83 -7.92 -14.85 -11.73
N VAL A 84 -7.06 -13.98 -11.19
CA VAL A 84 -7.11 -12.53 -11.42
C VAL A 84 -6.75 -12.20 -12.88
N GLU A 85 -5.69 -12.78 -13.41
CA GLU A 85 -5.27 -12.58 -14.81
C GLU A 85 -6.38 -12.99 -15.77
N ARG A 86 -6.96 -14.17 -15.54
CA ARG A 86 -8.08 -14.67 -16.33
C ARG A 86 -9.32 -13.80 -16.21
N TRP A 87 -9.68 -13.36 -15.00
CA TRP A 87 -10.82 -12.48 -14.75
C TRP A 87 -10.66 -11.13 -15.45
N LEU A 88 -9.47 -10.52 -15.37
CA LEU A 88 -9.15 -9.26 -16.05
C LEU A 88 -9.30 -9.39 -17.57
N LEU A 89 -8.80 -10.49 -18.13
CA LEU A 89 -8.88 -10.75 -19.57
C LEU A 89 -10.32 -11.01 -20.03
N GLU A 90 -11.04 -11.89 -19.34
CA GLU A 90 -12.39 -12.30 -19.75
C GLU A 90 -13.45 -11.22 -19.50
N ARG A 91 -13.29 -10.46 -18.41
CA ARG A 91 -14.32 -9.50 -17.98
C ARG A 91 -14.06 -8.08 -18.47
N LEU A 92 -12.80 -7.65 -18.42
CA LEU A 92 -12.41 -6.27 -18.74
C LEU A 92 -11.56 -6.16 -20.02
N HIS A 93 -11.19 -7.28 -20.64
CA HIS A 93 -10.28 -7.31 -21.79
C HIS A 93 -8.94 -6.62 -21.51
N LEU A 94 -8.45 -6.73 -20.26
CA LEU A 94 -7.19 -6.16 -19.80
C LEU A 94 -6.16 -7.25 -19.60
N GLU A 95 -4.95 -7.00 -20.08
CA GLU A 95 -3.80 -7.87 -19.87
C GLU A 95 -2.91 -7.31 -18.76
N THR A 96 -2.38 -8.19 -17.92
CA THR A 96 -1.39 -7.82 -16.91
C THR A 96 0.02 -7.83 -17.52
N SER A 97 0.89 -6.91 -17.09
CA SER A 97 2.29 -6.94 -17.49
C SER A 97 3.01 -8.13 -16.84
N PRO A 98 3.51 -9.11 -17.59
CA PRO A 98 4.19 -10.29 -17.03
C PRO A 98 5.42 -9.92 -16.20
N GLU A 99 6.15 -8.89 -16.60
CA GLU A 99 7.37 -8.42 -15.94
C GLU A 99 7.09 -7.82 -14.55
N LYS A 100 5.94 -7.17 -14.39
CA LYS A 100 5.53 -6.51 -13.13
C LYS A 100 4.69 -7.42 -12.24
N SER A 101 4.01 -8.41 -12.82
CA SER A 101 3.08 -9.31 -12.11
C SER A 101 3.82 -10.49 -11.50
N LYS A 102 4.37 -10.33 -10.31
CA LYS A 102 5.14 -11.36 -9.60
C LYS A 102 4.53 -11.71 -8.24
N ILE A 103 4.73 -12.95 -7.81
CA ILE A 103 4.44 -13.40 -6.46
C ILE A 103 5.68 -13.14 -5.60
N THR A 104 5.50 -12.48 -4.47
CA THR A 104 6.58 -12.15 -3.54
C THR A 104 6.30 -12.75 -2.18
N ASN A 105 7.26 -13.50 -1.62
CA ASN A 105 7.21 -13.92 -0.22
C ASN A 105 7.69 -12.75 0.66
N LEU A 106 6.78 -12.19 1.45
CA LEU A 106 7.06 -11.03 2.30
C LEU A 106 7.96 -11.33 3.50
N GLU A 107 8.15 -12.60 3.87
CA GLU A 107 9.10 -13.01 4.90
C GLU A 107 10.55 -12.97 4.40
N GLU A 108 10.76 -13.15 3.10
CA GLU A 108 12.08 -13.22 2.48
C GLU A 108 12.46 -11.95 1.73
N SER A 109 11.50 -11.35 1.04
CA SER A 109 11.74 -10.27 0.08
C SER A 109 10.83 -9.07 0.28
N TYR A 110 11.33 -7.89 -0.07
CA TYR A 110 10.52 -6.68 -0.09
C TYR A 110 9.53 -6.69 -1.27
N SER A 111 8.31 -6.24 -1.00
CA SER A 111 7.36 -5.83 -2.03
C SER A 111 7.26 -4.30 -2.04
N GLU A 112 7.04 -3.71 -3.22
CA GLU A 112 7.04 -2.26 -3.40
C GLU A 112 5.69 -1.78 -3.92
N ILE A 113 5.19 -0.69 -3.36
CA ILE A 113 4.02 0.05 -3.84
C ILE A 113 4.19 1.54 -3.52
N LEU A 114 3.88 2.43 -4.45
CA LEU A 114 3.90 3.90 -4.25
C LEU A 114 5.21 4.45 -3.68
N GLY A 115 6.34 3.89 -4.06
CA GLY A 115 7.65 4.34 -3.57
C GLY A 115 8.01 3.86 -2.17
N ILE A 116 7.19 2.99 -1.58
CA ILE A 116 7.44 2.34 -0.29
C ILE A 116 7.70 0.85 -0.51
N LYS A 117 8.77 0.32 0.08
CA LYS A 117 9.08 -1.10 0.15
C LYS A 117 8.77 -1.63 1.54
N PHE A 118 8.16 -2.81 1.61
CA PHE A 118 7.77 -3.41 2.88
C PHE A 118 7.98 -4.92 2.88
N LYS A 119 8.27 -5.46 4.06
CA LYS A 119 8.35 -6.91 4.32
C LYS A 119 7.90 -7.25 5.73
N LEU A 120 7.71 -8.53 6.00
CA LEU A 120 7.42 -9.05 7.33
C LEU A 120 8.74 -9.38 8.05
N ILE A 121 8.81 -8.98 9.32
CA ILE A 121 9.91 -9.36 10.22
C ILE A 121 9.34 -10.02 11.47
N PRO A 122 10.02 -11.01 12.05
CA PRO A 122 9.61 -11.59 13.31
C PRO A 122 9.83 -10.57 14.45
N LYS A 123 8.81 -10.41 15.31
CA LYS A 123 8.86 -9.58 16.51
C LYS A 123 8.32 -10.38 17.70
N GLY A 124 9.20 -11.13 18.39
CA GLY A 124 8.79 -12.10 19.40
C GLY A 124 7.97 -13.23 18.79
N GLN A 125 6.76 -13.45 19.30
CA GLN A 125 5.83 -14.48 18.79
C GLN A 125 4.90 -13.98 17.66
N LYS A 126 5.09 -12.75 17.17
CA LYS A 126 4.24 -12.12 16.15
C LYS A 126 5.09 -11.65 14.97
N TRP A 127 4.43 -11.42 13.85
CA TRP A 127 4.99 -10.76 12.69
C TRP A 127 4.69 -9.27 12.74
N ALA A 128 5.65 -8.44 12.36
CA ALA A 128 5.48 -7.01 12.22
C ALA A 128 5.85 -6.59 10.78
N ILE A 129 5.21 -5.56 10.29
CA ILE A 129 5.56 -4.96 9.01
C ILE A 129 6.72 -3.99 9.24
N LYS A 130 7.81 -4.19 8.48
CA LYS A 130 8.90 -3.23 8.36
C LYS A 130 8.81 -2.58 6.97
N SER A 131 8.72 -1.26 6.92
CA SER A 131 8.60 -0.53 5.67
C SER A 131 9.57 0.65 5.61
N HIS A 132 10.13 0.85 4.43
CA HIS A 132 11.11 1.88 4.08
C HIS A 132 10.68 2.60 2.82
N MET A 133 11.25 3.76 2.55
CA MET A 133 11.26 4.32 1.21
C MET A 133 12.02 3.40 0.25
N THR A 134 11.62 3.34 -1.02
CA THR A 134 12.42 2.64 -2.03
C THR A 134 13.70 3.41 -2.33
N ASP A 135 14.79 2.71 -2.68
CA ASP A 135 16.07 3.35 -2.99
C ASP A 135 15.95 4.33 -4.16
N LYS A 136 15.06 4.05 -5.11
CA LYS A 136 14.71 4.96 -6.20
C LYS A 136 14.02 6.22 -5.70
N ALA A 137 13.11 6.08 -4.75
CA ALA A 137 12.40 7.22 -4.15
C ALA A 137 13.39 8.12 -3.39
N ILE A 138 14.25 7.53 -2.55
CA ILE A 138 15.30 8.26 -1.81
C ILE A 138 16.19 9.05 -2.78
N LYS A 139 16.73 8.40 -3.80
CA LYS A 139 17.58 9.05 -4.81
C LYS A 139 16.87 10.21 -5.54
N ASN A 140 15.60 10.01 -5.88
CA ASN A 140 14.81 11.05 -6.55
C ASN A 140 14.59 12.26 -5.64
N GLN A 141 14.24 12.03 -4.37
CA GLN A 141 14.04 13.11 -3.40
C GLN A 141 15.35 13.86 -3.10
N GLN A 142 16.46 13.13 -2.91
CA GLN A 142 17.77 13.73 -2.74
C GLN A 142 18.16 14.61 -3.95
N LYS A 143 17.91 14.12 -5.17
CA LYS A 143 18.19 14.89 -6.38
C LYS A 143 17.33 16.16 -6.46
N ALA A 144 16.05 16.08 -6.11
CA ALA A 144 15.14 17.22 -6.10
C ALA A 144 15.56 18.27 -5.07
N LEU A 145 15.87 17.86 -3.83
CA LEU A 145 16.33 18.75 -2.77
C LEU A 145 17.67 19.41 -3.14
N LYS A 146 18.63 18.61 -3.68
CA LYS A 146 19.92 19.15 -4.15
C LYS A 146 19.74 20.19 -5.25
N SER A 147 18.81 19.97 -6.19
CA SER A 147 18.51 20.95 -7.24
C SER A 147 18.00 22.27 -6.66
N LEU A 148 17.12 22.23 -5.65
CA LEU A 148 16.64 23.43 -4.96
C LEU A 148 17.77 24.16 -4.23
N MET A 149 18.68 23.44 -3.59
CA MET A 149 19.85 24.04 -2.92
C MET A 149 20.80 24.72 -3.92
N VAL A 150 21.08 24.08 -5.06
CA VAL A 150 21.94 24.67 -6.10
C VAL A 150 21.32 25.94 -6.66
N GLN A 151 20.00 25.95 -6.90
CA GLN A 151 19.29 27.16 -7.33
C GLN A 151 19.39 28.29 -6.29
N ALA A 152 19.21 27.96 -5.00
CA ALA A 152 19.36 28.94 -3.93
C ALA A 152 20.77 29.51 -3.84
N CYS A 153 21.81 28.71 -4.10
CA CYS A 153 23.20 29.16 -4.10
C CYS A 153 23.52 30.04 -5.31
N HIS A 154 22.94 29.77 -6.48
CA HIS A 154 23.17 30.57 -7.69
C HIS A 154 22.61 31.98 -7.55
N ASP A 155 21.48 32.14 -6.88
CA ASP A 155 20.82 33.42 -6.68
C ASP A 155 21.23 34.08 -5.34
N TYR A 156 22.38 33.67 -4.78
CA TYR A 156 22.95 34.21 -3.56
C TYR A 156 23.30 35.71 -3.74
N GLY A 157 22.74 36.56 -2.90
CA GLY A 157 22.93 38.03 -2.95
C GLY A 157 21.64 38.83 -3.14
N ASN A 158 20.51 38.15 -3.49
CA ASN A 158 19.21 38.81 -3.51
C ASN A 158 18.32 38.23 -2.35
N PRO A 159 18.15 39.01 -1.24
CA PRO A 159 17.43 38.52 -0.07
C PRO A 159 15.98 38.05 -0.35
N SER A 160 15.29 38.75 -1.27
CA SER A 160 13.91 38.40 -1.63
C SER A 160 13.84 37.08 -2.37
N VAL A 161 14.82 36.75 -3.19
CA VAL A 161 14.89 35.50 -3.93
C VAL A 161 15.30 34.32 -3.00
N GLN A 162 16.28 34.58 -2.12
CA GLN A 162 16.68 33.57 -1.13
C GLN A 162 15.51 33.08 -0.27
N HIS A 163 14.66 33.98 0.22
CA HIS A 163 13.51 33.65 1.02
C HIS A 163 12.54 32.71 0.29
N ILE A 164 12.34 32.90 -1.00
CA ILE A 164 11.49 32.02 -1.85
C ILE A 164 12.09 30.63 -1.94
N PHE A 165 13.41 30.50 -2.14
CA PHE A 165 14.05 29.15 -2.21
C PHE A 165 14.06 28.43 -0.89
N VAL A 166 14.31 29.12 0.23
CA VAL A 166 14.23 28.53 1.57
C VAL A 166 12.81 27.99 1.83
N ASN A 167 11.78 28.77 1.49
CA ASN A 167 10.41 28.31 1.65
C ASN A 167 10.08 27.09 0.77
N ARG A 168 10.51 27.08 -0.50
CA ARG A 168 10.34 25.93 -1.39
C ARG A 168 11.05 24.69 -0.88
N TYR A 169 12.27 24.86 -0.37
CA TYR A 169 13.02 23.74 0.24
C TYR A 169 12.29 23.17 1.45
N ASN A 170 11.86 24.03 2.39
CA ASN A 170 11.11 23.62 3.56
C ASN A 170 9.79 22.93 3.20
N GLN A 171 9.03 23.46 2.23
CA GLN A 171 7.81 22.83 1.72
C GLN A 171 8.09 21.46 1.11
N ALA A 172 9.19 21.31 0.36
CA ALA A 172 9.58 20.01 -0.21
C ALA A 172 9.92 18.99 0.88
N VAL A 173 10.68 19.40 1.90
CA VAL A 173 11.03 18.54 3.06
C VAL A 173 9.77 18.10 3.80
N VAL A 174 8.88 19.03 4.14
CA VAL A 174 7.61 18.72 4.82
C VAL A 174 6.77 17.79 3.96
N GLY A 175 6.63 18.05 2.67
CA GLY A 175 5.85 17.21 1.75
C GLY A 175 6.40 15.77 1.64
N ILE A 176 7.73 15.60 1.66
CA ILE A 176 8.37 14.28 1.69
C ILE A 176 8.02 13.56 3.00
N HIS A 177 8.18 14.23 4.14
CA HIS A 177 7.84 13.65 5.45
C HIS A 177 6.38 13.25 5.54
N GLU A 178 5.46 14.08 5.09
CA GLU A 178 4.02 13.77 5.10
C GLU A 178 3.69 12.59 4.18
N TYR A 179 4.21 12.57 2.95
CA TYR A 179 3.96 11.50 1.99
C TYR A 179 4.46 10.14 2.47
N TYR A 180 5.65 10.09 3.05
CA TYR A 180 6.26 8.85 3.52
C TYR A 180 6.03 8.55 5.00
N SER A 181 5.22 9.35 5.70
CA SER A 181 4.90 9.17 7.14
C SER A 181 4.35 7.80 7.49
N MET A 182 3.70 7.12 6.51
CA MET A 182 3.19 5.77 6.70
C MET A 182 4.28 4.68 6.69
N ALA A 183 5.52 4.98 6.26
CA ALA A 183 6.63 4.04 6.33
C ALA A 183 7.17 3.98 7.78
N THR A 184 7.33 2.76 8.32
CA THR A 184 7.72 2.57 9.73
C THR A 184 9.14 3.04 10.04
N MET A 185 10.00 3.13 9.03
CA MET A 185 11.42 3.49 9.15
C MET A 185 11.78 4.78 8.40
N VAL A 186 10.81 5.65 8.15
CA VAL A 186 11.03 6.90 7.40
C VAL A 186 12.14 7.77 8.02
N ASN A 187 12.26 7.79 9.34
CA ASN A 187 13.30 8.56 10.02
C ASN A 187 14.71 8.03 9.73
N GLU A 188 14.87 6.71 9.57
CA GLU A 188 16.16 6.10 9.16
C GLU A 188 16.48 6.40 7.70
N ASP A 189 15.47 6.46 6.84
CA ASP A 189 15.61 6.68 5.40
C ASP A 189 15.94 8.14 5.05
N MET A 190 15.61 9.08 5.94
CA MET A 190 15.78 10.53 5.75
C MET A 190 17.04 11.09 6.43
N HIS A 191 17.78 10.28 7.17
CA HIS A 191 19.09 10.62 7.75
C HIS A 191 20.21 10.25 6.79
#